data_d06c5aa5f9452f72c48de9845ba8a58e
#
_entry.id   d06c5aa5f9452f72c48de9845ba8a58e
#
_cell.length_a   1.000
_cell.length_b   1.000
_cell.length_c   1.000
_cell.angle_alpha   90.00
_cell.angle_beta   90.00
_cell.angle_gamma   90.00
#
_symmetry.space_group_name_H-M   'P 1'
#
loop_
_entity.id
_entity.type
_entity.pdbx_description
1 polymer ?
#
loop_
_entity_poly.entity_id
_entity_poly.type
_entity_poly.pdbx_seq_one_letter_code
_entity_poly.pdbx_strand_id
1 'polypeptide(L)'
;MYVRQITTEADVLILAYTQQNGIKEKDKTVTGFNIGMNCGQAAGQTVMHAHIHLIPRRTWDVDDPKGGVRGVIPGRMKYPIK
;
A
#
# COMPACT_ATOMS: atom_id res chain seq x y z
N MET A 1 -6.71 4.93 4.50
CA MET A 1 -5.58 3.99 4.69
C MET A 1 -5.97 2.91 5.68
N TYR A 2 -5.56 1.70 5.39
CA TYR A 2 -5.86 0.55 6.22
C TYR A 2 -4.55 -0.02 6.75
N VAL A 3 -4.46 -0.17 8.07
CA VAL A 3 -3.24 -0.69 8.70
C VAL A 3 -3.61 -1.90 9.54
N ARG A 4 -2.85 -2.97 9.41
CA ARG A 4 -3.10 -4.21 10.11
C ARG A 4 -1.81 -4.74 10.70
N GLN A 5 -1.84 -5.11 11.97
CA GLN A 5 -0.71 -5.75 12.63
C GLN A 5 -0.87 -7.25 12.50
N ILE A 6 0.21 -7.95 12.17
CA ILE A 6 0.17 -9.37 11.89
C ILE A 6 1.41 -10.06 12.39
N THR A 7 1.37 -11.39 12.47
CA THR A 7 2.43 -12.19 13.07
C THR A 7 3.43 -12.75 12.05
N THR A 8 3.02 -13.01 10.81
CA THR A 8 3.91 -13.52 9.76
C THR A 8 3.67 -12.81 8.45
N GLU A 9 4.67 -12.83 7.58
CA GLU A 9 4.56 -12.22 6.24
C GLU A 9 3.54 -12.95 5.36
N ALA A 10 3.41 -14.27 5.52
CA ALA A 10 2.42 -15.02 4.77
C ALA A 10 1.01 -14.58 5.14
N ASP A 11 0.76 -14.37 6.43
CA ASP A 11 -0.54 -13.89 6.91
C ASP A 11 -0.84 -12.50 6.37
N VAL A 12 0.17 -11.68 6.23
CA VAL A 12 0.08 -10.34 5.66
C VAL A 12 -0.56 -10.37 4.29
N LEU A 13 0.01 -11.18 3.39
CA LEU A 13 -0.44 -11.24 2.01
C LEU A 13 -1.87 -11.75 1.91
N ILE A 14 -2.19 -12.76 2.69
CA ILE A 14 -3.54 -13.34 2.70
C ILE A 14 -4.55 -12.29 3.15
N LEU A 15 -4.26 -11.59 4.25
CA LEU A 15 -5.16 -10.57 4.76
C LEU A 15 -5.32 -9.42 3.77
N ALA A 16 -4.23 -8.99 3.15
CA ALA A 16 -4.29 -7.89 2.19
C ALA A 16 -5.22 -8.24 1.02
N TYR A 17 -5.10 -9.43 0.48
CA TYR A 17 -5.95 -9.84 -0.64
C TYR A 17 -7.40 -10.01 -0.22
N THR A 18 -7.65 -10.60 0.95
CA THR A 18 -9.04 -10.82 1.40
C THR A 18 -9.74 -9.51 1.73
N GLN A 19 -9.04 -8.53 2.26
CA GLN A 19 -9.63 -7.24 2.61
C GLN A 19 -10.00 -6.40 1.38
N GLN A 20 -9.31 -6.57 0.27
CA GLN A 20 -9.56 -5.75 -0.93
C GLN A 20 -11.01 -5.85 -1.40
N ASN A 21 -11.53 -7.06 -1.49
CA ASN A 21 -12.90 -7.25 -1.99
C ASN A 21 -13.94 -6.61 -1.07
N GLY A 22 -13.75 -6.76 0.24
CA GLY A 22 -14.66 -6.15 1.20
C GLY A 22 -14.69 -4.63 1.10
N ILE A 23 -13.53 -4.02 0.91
CA ILE A 23 -13.43 -2.58 0.78
C ILE A 23 -14.12 -2.11 -0.51
N LYS A 24 -13.87 -2.80 -1.62
CA LYS A 24 -14.49 -2.44 -2.90
C LYS A 24 -16.00 -2.58 -2.88
N GLU A 25 -16.53 -3.55 -2.14
CA GLU A 25 -17.97 -3.71 -2.00
C GLU A 25 -18.60 -2.55 -1.24
N LYS A 26 -17.91 -2.04 -0.23
CA LYS A 26 -18.41 -0.94 0.59
C LYS A 26 -18.21 0.42 -0.07
N ASP A 27 -17.19 0.56 -0.90
CA ASP A 27 -16.89 1.83 -1.55
C ASP A 27 -16.56 1.58 -3.02
N LYS A 28 -17.52 1.86 -3.87
CA LYS A 28 -17.39 1.63 -5.31
C LYS A 28 -16.46 2.62 -6.00
N THR A 29 -16.02 3.68 -5.31
CA THR A 29 -15.07 4.61 -5.89
C THR A 29 -13.63 4.08 -5.84
N VAL A 30 -13.39 3.02 -5.06
CA VAL A 30 -12.07 2.41 -4.98
C VAL A 30 -11.82 1.58 -6.22
N THR A 31 -10.76 1.91 -6.96
CA THR A 31 -10.42 1.24 -8.22
C THR A 31 -9.06 0.57 -8.19
N GLY A 32 -8.34 0.70 -7.09
CA GLY A 32 -7.02 0.06 -6.95
C GLY A 32 -6.55 0.10 -5.52
N PHE A 33 -5.39 -0.52 -5.28
CA PHE A 33 -4.80 -0.56 -3.96
C PHE A 33 -3.29 -0.47 -4.06
N ASN A 34 -2.70 0.19 -3.07
CA ASN A 34 -1.28 0.02 -2.81
C ASN A 34 -1.12 -0.81 -1.55
N ILE A 35 -0.19 -1.74 -1.59
CA ILE A 35 0.12 -2.60 -0.45
C ILE A 35 1.59 -2.41 -0.12
N GLY A 36 1.92 -2.18 1.13
CA GLY A 36 3.31 -1.95 1.50
C GLY A 36 3.59 -2.19 2.95
N MET A 37 4.87 -2.31 3.27
CA MET A 37 5.37 -2.55 4.60
C MET A 37 6.67 -1.76 4.77
N ASN A 38 6.81 -1.10 5.90
CA ASN A 38 8.04 -0.39 6.22
C ASN A 38 8.93 -1.31 7.05
N CYS A 39 10.11 -1.60 6.54
CA CYS A 39 11.07 -2.48 7.21
C CYS A 39 12.32 -1.69 7.54
N GLY A 40 12.55 -1.50 8.83
CA GLY A 40 13.71 -0.77 9.31
C GLY A 40 13.47 0.72 9.48
N GLN A 41 14.29 1.34 10.31
CA GLN A 41 14.13 2.75 10.65
C GLN A 41 14.30 3.66 9.44
N ALA A 42 15.24 3.35 8.55
CA ALA A 42 15.47 4.14 7.36
C ALA A 42 14.28 4.14 6.41
N ALA A 43 13.45 3.10 6.48
CA ALA A 43 12.24 2.99 5.66
C ALA A 43 11.02 3.59 6.35
N GLY A 44 11.21 4.18 7.53
CA GLY A 44 10.12 4.83 8.25
C GLY A 44 9.41 3.93 9.25
N GLN A 45 9.95 2.77 9.56
CA GLN A 45 9.34 1.89 10.55
C GLN A 45 9.44 2.51 11.93
N THR A 46 8.32 2.75 12.57
CA THR A 46 8.26 3.32 13.92
C THR A 46 7.81 2.32 14.96
N VAL A 47 7.16 1.25 14.53
CA VAL A 47 6.70 0.16 15.39
C VAL A 47 7.43 -1.10 14.96
N MET A 48 8.04 -1.79 15.92
CA MET A 48 8.92 -2.92 15.62
C MET A 48 8.15 -4.22 15.31
N HIS A 49 6.84 -4.18 15.34
CA HIS A 49 6.01 -5.31 14.90
C HIS A 49 5.73 -5.19 13.41
N ALA A 50 5.44 -6.32 12.78
CA ALA A 50 5.09 -6.32 11.37
C ALA A 50 3.76 -5.62 11.15
N HIS A 51 3.76 -4.61 10.28
CA HIS A 51 2.57 -3.87 9.88
C HIS A 51 2.49 -3.87 8.37
N ILE A 52 1.28 -4.05 7.85
CA ILE A 52 1.05 -3.87 6.43
C ILE A 52 0.08 -2.72 6.22
N HIS A 53 0.34 -1.94 5.20
CA HIS A 53 -0.55 -0.87 4.78
C HIS A 53 -1.31 -1.35 3.56
N LEU A 54 -2.62 -1.33 3.64
CA LEU A 54 -3.49 -1.57 2.50
C LEU A 54 -4.20 -0.25 2.22
N ILE A 55 -3.83 0.41 1.13
CA ILE A 55 -4.27 1.76 0.83
C ILE A 55 -5.24 1.72 -0.34
N PRO A 56 -6.54 1.94 -0.09
CA PRO A 56 -7.51 2.03 -1.18
C PRO A 56 -7.22 3.27 -2.02
N ARG A 57 -7.19 3.09 -3.33
CA ARG A 57 -6.89 4.17 -4.25
C ARG A 57 -8.07 4.45 -5.15
N ARG A 58 -8.20 5.73 -5.52
CA ARG A 58 -9.26 6.17 -6.41
C ARG A 58 -8.62 6.87 -7.59
N THR A 59 -9.33 6.86 -8.73
CA THR A 59 -8.80 7.42 -9.97
C THR A 59 -8.38 8.88 -9.85
N TRP A 60 -9.02 9.62 -8.93
CA TRP A 60 -8.82 11.06 -8.81
C TRP A 60 -7.97 11.47 -7.61
N ASP A 61 -7.43 10.53 -6.84
CA ASP A 61 -6.76 10.88 -5.57
C ASP A 61 -5.38 11.50 -5.76
N VAL A 62 -4.70 11.22 -6.87
CA VAL A 62 -3.47 11.90 -7.26
C VAL A 62 -3.49 12.12 -8.76
N ASP A 63 -2.71 13.10 -9.23
CA ASP A 63 -2.70 13.46 -10.65
C ASP A 63 -2.09 12.37 -11.51
N ASP A 64 -0.95 11.83 -11.09
CA ASP A 64 -0.25 10.79 -11.84
C ASP A 64 0.24 9.71 -10.88
N PRO A 65 -0.47 8.59 -10.79
CA PRO A 65 -0.11 7.52 -9.87
C PRO A 65 0.98 6.58 -10.39
N LYS A 66 1.49 6.81 -11.59
CA LYS A 66 2.46 5.90 -12.20
C LYS A 66 3.69 5.75 -11.29
N GLY A 67 4.11 4.52 -11.09
CA GLY A 67 5.21 4.21 -10.18
C GLY A 67 4.76 3.81 -8.78
N GLY A 68 3.60 4.29 -8.34
CA GLY A 68 3.00 3.86 -7.07
C GLY A 68 3.94 3.93 -5.87
N VAL A 69 4.24 2.79 -5.30
CA VAL A 69 5.06 2.70 -4.08
C VAL A 69 6.48 3.25 -4.24
N ARG A 70 6.96 3.42 -5.46
CA ARG A 70 8.28 4.03 -5.68
C ARG A 70 8.32 5.49 -5.22
N GLY A 71 7.16 6.10 -5.04
CA GLY A 71 7.05 7.49 -4.59
C GLY A 71 7.54 7.74 -3.18
N VAL A 72 7.92 6.71 -2.43
CA VAL A 72 8.48 6.90 -1.10
C VAL A 72 9.83 7.60 -1.14
N ILE A 73 10.51 7.58 -2.29
CA ILE A 73 11.73 8.34 -2.48
C ILE A 73 11.41 9.46 -3.47
N PRO A 74 11.46 10.73 -3.03
CA PRO A 74 11.16 11.84 -3.93
C PRO A 74 12.05 11.78 -5.18
N GLY A 75 11.42 11.98 -6.34
CA GLY A 75 12.12 11.95 -7.62
C GLY A 75 12.36 10.57 -8.20
N ARG A 76 11.99 9.50 -7.49
CA ARG A 76 12.21 8.13 -7.96
C ARG A 76 10.91 7.41 -8.30
N MET A 77 9.80 8.12 -8.26
CA MET A 77 8.50 7.49 -8.45
C MET A 77 8.31 6.95 -9.87
N LYS A 78 8.78 7.69 -10.87
CA LYS A 78 8.55 7.30 -12.25
C LYS A 78 9.67 6.40 -12.76
N TYR A 79 9.28 5.40 -13.53
CA TYR A 79 10.24 4.51 -14.16
C TYR A 79 10.97 5.24 -15.27
N PRO A 80 12.24 4.87 -15.55
CA PRO A 80 12.95 5.43 -16.71
C PRO A 80 12.19 5.11 -17.99
N ILE A 81 12.17 6.07 -18.89
CA ILE A 81 11.51 5.89 -20.17
C ILE A 81 12.47 5.19 -21.13
N LYS A 82 11.96 4.19 -21.80
CA LYS A 82 12.73 3.43 -22.78
C LYS A 82 12.32 3.83 -24.17
#